data_d2ec653b282754ae5bb469bff121cb6c
#
_entry.id   d2ec653b282754ae5bb469bff121cb6c
#
_cell.length_a   1.000
_cell.length_b   1.000
_cell.length_c   1.000
_cell.angle_alpha   90.00
_cell.angle_beta   90.00
_cell.angle_gamma   90.00
#
_symmetry.space_group_name_H-M   'P 1'
#
loop_
_entity.id
_entity.type
_entity.pdbx_description
1 polymer ?
#
loop_
_entity_poly.entity_id
_entity_poly.type
_entity_poly.pdbx_seq_one_letter_code
_entity_poly.pdbx_strand_id
1 'polypeptide(L)'
;IKAEAEAKLAQESTTKEELEAVFQQLEQFKMEFQDELGTGVYVSDLTHLSGNTAWGGVKKDLCPDGNRLIAIKKDTSTINTYTKGIGAHEPSSIVYDVTGYKMFSADIGVENHQIASDGGVFANVKAKFKVSTSTDGSNYTQQYYAEDLSANGGLRSIRVKLPEGTTHMKLECPASAWNNGNGGKLHTCWANAKLYETVEIAVTGITLDQDALALKVGGTEEQKTATLQ
;
A
#
# COMPACT_ATOMS: atom_id res chain seq x y z
N ILE A 1 13.82 13.78 0.52
CA ILE A 1 13.49 13.15 1.83
C ILE A 1 13.90 11.66 1.85
N LYS A 2 13.43 10.81 0.89
CA LYS A 2 13.83 9.39 0.87
C LYS A 2 15.34 9.21 0.73
N ALA A 3 15.96 9.90 -0.23
CA ALA A 3 17.42 9.84 -0.46
C ALA A 3 18.22 10.39 0.73
N GLU A 4 17.71 11.41 1.42
CA GLU A 4 18.33 11.95 2.65
C GLU A 4 18.19 11.00 3.84
N ALA A 5 17.04 10.35 3.99
CA ALA A 5 16.86 9.34 5.03
C ALA A 5 17.78 8.13 4.78
N GLU A 6 17.91 7.68 3.54
CA GLU A 6 18.82 6.62 3.14
C GLU A 6 20.30 7.01 3.35
N ALA A 7 20.66 8.28 3.05
CA ALA A 7 22.01 8.80 3.27
C ALA A 7 22.34 8.90 4.78
N LYS A 8 21.40 9.32 5.62
CA LYS A 8 21.58 9.36 7.08
C LYS A 8 21.64 7.97 7.70
N LEU A 9 20.82 7.03 7.23
CA LEU A 9 20.87 5.62 7.65
C LEU A 9 22.21 4.95 7.31
N ALA A 10 22.90 5.43 6.27
CA ALA A 10 24.20 4.93 5.84
C ALA A 10 25.40 5.53 6.61
N GLN A 11 25.17 6.53 7.46
CA GLN A 11 26.22 7.14 8.29
C GLN A 11 26.36 6.37 9.61
N GLU A 12 27.51 5.77 9.84
CA GLU A 12 27.83 4.99 11.07
C GLU A 12 27.75 5.82 12.38
N SER A 13 27.60 7.15 12.28
CA SER A 13 27.57 8.07 13.44
C SER A 13 26.17 8.63 13.77
N THR A 14 25.11 8.16 13.10
CA THR A 14 23.74 8.67 13.35
C THR A 14 23.23 8.15 14.67
N THR A 15 22.83 9.05 15.57
CA THR A 15 22.28 8.66 16.88
C THR A 15 20.86 8.13 16.76
N LYS A 16 20.40 7.38 17.76
CA LYS A 16 19.03 6.89 17.85
C LYS A 16 18.01 8.04 17.83
N GLU A 17 18.33 9.12 18.52
CA GLU A 17 17.52 10.34 18.63
C GLU A 17 17.36 11.02 17.27
N GLU A 18 18.42 11.07 16.46
CA GLU A 18 18.35 11.62 15.08
C GLU A 18 17.50 10.76 14.16
N LEU A 19 17.55 9.43 14.29
CA LEU A 19 16.71 8.51 13.56
C LEU A 19 15.24 8.65 13.96
N GLU A 20 14.96 8.78 15.26
CA GLU A 20 13.61 9.00 15.78
C GLU A 20 13.04 10.35 15.29
N ALA A 21 13.85 11.41 15.26
CA ALA A 21 13.43 12.71 14.73
C ALA A 21 13.07 12.65 13.23
N VAL A 22 13.89 11.98 12.42
CA VAL A 22 13.60 11.77 10.99
C VAL A 22 12.34 10.91 10.80
N PHE A 23 12.17 9.90 11.65
CA PHE A 23 10.95 9.08 11.61
C PHE A 23 9.70 9.90 11.93
N GLN A 24 9.73 10.74 12.97
CA GLN A 24 8.61 11.63 13.31
C GLN A 24 8.30 12.62 12.18
N GLN A 25 9.32 13.19 11.55
CA GLN A 25 9.13 14.08 10.40
C GLN A 25 8.51 13.35 9.19
N LEU A 26 8.90 12.11 8.94
CA LEU A 26 8.32 11.29 7.89
C LEU A 26 6.86 10.93 8.18
N GLU A 27 6.51 10.61 9.42
CA GLU A 27 5.14 10.34 9.83
C GLU A 27 4.27 11.61 9.77
N GLN A 28 4.79 12.77 10.21
CA GLN A 28 4.12 14.06 10.07
C GLN A 28 3.87 14.40 8.60
N PHE A 29 4.88 14.29 7.77
CA PHE A 29 4.79 14.51 6.33
C PHE A 29 3.76 13.56 5.68
N LYS A 30 3.74 12.30 6.09
CA LYS A 30 2.78 11.33 5.63
C LYS A 30 1.34 11.68 6.01
N MET A 31 1.13 12.25 7.22
CA MET A 31 -0.19 12.71 7.67
C MET A 31 -0.65 13.93 6.86
N GLU A 32 0.17 14.97 6.77
CA GLU A 32 -0.10 16.18 5.98
C GLU A 32 -0.42 15.84 4.53
N PHE A 33 0.33 14.91 3.97
CA PHE A 33 0.18 14.42 2.62
C PHE A 33 -1.11 13.61 2.38
N GLN A 34 -1.61 12.90 3.39
CA GLN A 34 -2.90 12.22 3.31
C GLN A 34 -4.07 13.22 3.28
N ASP A 35 -3.96 14.34 3.98
CA ASP A 35 -4.98 15.38 3.99
C ASP A 35 -5.05 16.12 2.64
N GLU A 36 -3.94 16.29 1.93
CA GLU A 36 -3.89 16.94 0.61
C GLU A 36 -4.51 16.10 -0.52
N LEU A 37 -4.52 14.77 -0.41
CA LEU A 37 -5.16 13.88 -1.39
C LEU A 37 -6.69 13.95 -1.36
N GLY A 38 -7.26 14.55 -0.31
CA GLY A 38 -8.70 14.54 -0.08
C GLY A 38 -9.22 13.17 0.36
N THR A 39 -10.54 13.04 0.42
CA THR A 39 -11.19 11.84 0.97
C THR A 39 -11.06 10.60 0.08
N GLY A 40 -10.83 10.76 -1.23
CA GLY A 40 -10.81 9.67 -2.20
C GLY A 40 -12.15 8.90 -2.29
N VAL A 41 -12.29 8.06 -3.29
CA VAL A 41 -13.44 7.17 -3.49
C VAL A 41 -13.01 5.74 -3.19
N TYR A 42 -13.73 5.04 -2.33
CA TYR A 42 -13.45 3.64 -2.06
C TYR A 42 -13.73 2.76 -3.27
N VAL A 43 -12.77 1.93 -3.66
CA VAL A 43 -12.93 0.99 -4.78
C VAL A 43 -14.06 -0.01 -4.51
N SER A 44 -14.30 -0.35 -3.25
CA SER A 44 -15.42 -1.22 -2.85
C SER A 44 -16.80 -0.60 -3.08
N ASP A 45 -16.91 0.74 -3.18
CA ASP A 45 -18.16 1.42 -3.48
C ASP A 45 -18.46 1.43 -5.00
N LEU A 46 -17.46 1.15 -5.82
CA LEU A 46 -17.60 1.06 -7.28
C LEU A 46 -18.12 -0.32 -7.72
N THR A 47 -18.70 -0.37 -8.92
CA THR A 47 -19.01 -1.63 -9.59
C THR A 47 -17.83 -2.04 -10.45
N HIS A 48 -17.29 -3.24 -10.22
CA HIS A 48 -16.25 -3.76 -11.10
C HIS A 48 -16.80 -4.15 -12.48
N LEU A 49 -16.02 -3.94 -13.52
CA LEU A 49 -16.35 -4.32 -14.89
C LEU A 49 -16.22 -5.83 -15.11
N SER A 50 -15.24 -6.44 -14.47
CA SER A 50 -15.09 -7.89 -14.40
C SER A 50 -14.43 -8.30 -13.09
N GLY A 51 -14.74 -9.51 -12.60
CA GLY A 51 -14.18 -10.03 -11.37
C GLY A 51 -14.08 -11.55 -11.41
N ASN A 52 -12.87 -12.06 -11.58
CA ASN A 52 -12.56 -13.48 -11.53
C ASN A 52 -11.78 -13.79 -10.27
N THR A 53 -12.20 -14.81 -9.54
CA THR A 53 -11.53 -15.32 -8.34
C THR A 53 -11.52 -16.84 -8.38
N ALA A 54 -10.56 -17.44 -7.71
CA ALA A 54 -10.50 -18.90 -7.67
C ALA A 54 -11.74 -19.52 -7.00
N TRP A 55 -12.32 -18.80 -6.03
CA TRP A 55 -13.49 -19.27 -5.28
C TRP A 55 -14.25 -18.09 -4.66
N GLY A 56 -15.55 -18.26 -4.42
CA GLY A 56 -16.40 -17.37 -3.62
C GLY A 56 -16.75 -16.01 -4.21
N GLY A 57 -16.12 -15.61 -5.33
CA GLY A 57 -16.33 -14.30 -5.95
C GLY A 57 -15.68 -13.14 -5.18
N VAL A 58 -15.77 -11.94 -5.75
CA VAL A 58 -15.25 -10.70 -5.17
C VAL A 58 -16.12 -10.27 -3.99
N LYS A 59 -15.49 -9.99 -2.85
CA LYS A 59 -16.16 -9.50 -1.63
C LYS A 59 -15.87 -8.02 -1.43
N LYS A 60 -16.93 -7.24 -1.29
CA LYS A 60 -16.86 -5.82 -0.95
C LYS A 60 -16.94 -5.65 0.56
N ASP A 61 -15.99 -4.93 1.14
CA ASP A 61 -15.91 -4.56 2.56
C ASP A 61 -15.81 -5.76 3.53
N LEU A 62 -15.56 -6.93 2.98
CA LEU A 62 -15.47 -8.18 3.73
C LEU A 62 -14.23 -8.99 3.32
N CYS A 63 -13.80 -9.87 4.20
CA CYS A 63 -12.78 -10.87 3.90
C CYS A 63 -13.23 -11.79 2.74
N PRO A 64 -12.32 -12.54 2.10
CA PRO A 64 -12.67 -13.43 0.99
C PRO A 64 -13.77 -14.43 1.28
N ASP A 65 -13.94 -14.91 2.51
CA ASP A 65 -15.05 -15.78 2.92
C ASP A 65 -16.40 -15.04 2.96
N GLY A 66 -16.39 -13.70 3.03
CA GLY A 66 -17.60 -12.88 3.05
C GLY A 66 -18.37 -12.85 4.37
N ASN A 67 -17.78 -13.28 5.46
CA ASN A 67 -18.46 -13.45 6.75
C ASN A 67 -17.92 -12.57 7.89
N ARG A 68 -16.87 -11.77 7.64
CA ARG A 68 -16.26 -10.86 8.61
C ARG A 68 -15.55 -9.70 7.91
N LEU A 69 -15.20 -8.68 8.69
CA LEU A 69 -14.38 -7.56 8.21
C LEU A 69 -12.99 -8.04 7.79
N ILE A 70 -12.37 -7.27 6.89
CA ILE A 70 -10.98 -7.48 6.49
C ILE A 70 -10.08 -7.23 7.70
N ALA A 71 -9.22 -8.18 8.02
CA ALA A 71 -8.20 -8.06 9.05
C ALA A 71 -6.86 -8.55 8.50
N ILE A 72 -5.84 -7.68 8.48
CA ILE A 72 -4.51 -8.01 7.96
C ILE A 72 -3.48 -7.85 9.07
N LYS A 73 -2.61 -8.83 9.19
CA LYS A 73 -1.53 -8.83 10.16
C LYS A 73 -0.39 -7.94 9.67
N LYS A 74 -0.12 -6.86 10.41
CA LYS A 74 0.96 -5.91 10.11
C LYS A 74 2.33 -6.50 10.43
N ASP A 75 2.42 -7.14 11.58
CA ASP A 75 3.61 -7.80 12.11
C ASP A 75 3.20 -8.98 13.01
N THR A 76 4.11 -9.55 13.77
CA THR A 76 3.84 -10.71 14.63
C THR A 76 2.80 -10.46 15.72
N SER A 77 2.54 -9.20 16.11
CA SER A 77 1.70 -8.81 17.25
C SER A 77 0.53 -7.90 16.87
N THR A 78 0.60 -7.19 15.75
CA THR A 78 -0.36 -6.15 15.36
C THR A 78 -1.26 -6.60 14.22
N ILE A 79 -2.58 -6.46 14.39
CA ILE A 79 -3.58 -6.75 13.37
C ILE A 79 -4.36 -5.46 13.08
N ASN A 80 -4.39 -5.06 11.82
CA ASN A 80 -5.20 -3.94 11.35
C ASN A 80 -6.54 -4.48 10.80
N THR A 81 -7.65 -3.90 11.27
CA THR A 81 -9.01 -4.23 10.81
C THR A 81 -9.56 -3.08 9.99
N TYR A 82 -10.25 -3.41 8.90
CA TYR A 82 -10.74 -2.46 7.92
C TYR A 82 -12.22 -2.68 7.65
N THR A 83 -12.98 -1.58 7.60
CA THR A 83 -14.39 -1.56 7.24
C THR A 83 -14.63 -1.38 5.74
N LYS A 84 -13.57 -1.06 4.99
CA LYS A 84 -13.60 -0.83 3.54
C LYS A 84 -12.48 -1.61 2.84
N GLY A 85 -12.79 -2.17 1.67
CA GLY A 85 -11.82 -2.86 0.83
C GLY A 85 -12.40 -4.00 0.02
N ILE A 86 -11.51 -4.76 -0.61
CA ILE A 86 -11.85 -5.90 -1.47
C ILE A 86 -11.17 -7.16 -0.93
N GLY A 87 -11.95 -8.21 -0.70
CA GLY A 87 -11.47 -9.55 -0.43
C GLY A 87 -11.66 -10.48 -1.63
N ALA A 88 -10.64 -11.28 -1.96
CA ALA A 88 -10.69 -12.23 -3.06
C ALA A 88 -9.76 -13.43 -2.82
N HIS A 89 -10.20 -14.63 -3.19
CA HIS A 89 -9.32 -15.81 -3.18
C HIS A 89 -8.41 -15.79 -4.42
N GLU A 90 -7.11 -15.99 -4.20
CA GLU A 90 -6.15 -16.14 -5.30
C GLU A 90 -6.33 -17.46 -6.08
N PRO A 91 -6.01 -17.52 -7.38
CA PRO A 91 -5.74 -16.36 -8.21
C PRO A 91 -6.99 -15.50 -8.42
N SER A 92 -6.78 -14.19 -8.46
CA SER A 92 -7.86 -13.25 -8.71
C SER A 92 -7.45 -12.15 -9.69
N SER A 93 -8.45 -11.63 -10.40
CA SER A 93 -8.30 -10.52 -11.35
C SER A 93 -9.58 -9.72 -11.39
N ILE A 94 -9.53 -8.45 -11.02
CA ILE A 94 -10.69 -7.58 -10.87
C ILE A 94 -10.41 -6.29 -11.63
N VAL A 95 -11.32 -5.89 -12.53
CA VAL A 95 -11.17 -4.69 -13.35
C VAL A 95 -12.19 -3.64 -12.95
N TYR A 96 -11.73 -2.41 -12.83
CA TYR A 96 -12.54 -1.23 -12.54
C TYR A 96 -12.39 -0.17 -13.63
N ASP A 97 -13.46 0.57 -13.90
CA ASP A 97 -13.37 1.86 -14.57
C ASP A 97 -12.78 2.89 -13.61
N VAL A 98 -11.68 3.49 -14.03
CA VAL A 98 -10.96 4.52 -13.25
C VAL A 98 -10.76 5.80 -14.06
N THR A 99 -11.65 6.04 -15.03
CA THR A 99 -11.64 7.25 -15.85
C THR A 99 -11.73 8.49 -14.95
N GLY A 100 -10.78 9.43 -15.11
CA GLY A 100 -10.70 10.66 -14.33
C GLY A 100 -9.87 10.56 -13.06
N TYR A 101 -9.63 9.35 -12.56
CA TYR A 101 -8.74 9.17 -11.40
C TYR A 101 -7.27 9.16 -11.81
N LYS A 102 -6.42 9.63 -10.92
CA LYS A 102 -4.98 9.80 -11.17
C LYS A 102 -4.09 9.01 -10.21
N MET A 103 -4.66 8.55 -9.10
CA MET A 103 -3.92 7.74 -8.12
C MET A 103 -4.81 6.67 -7.50
N PHE A 104 -4.19 5.55 -7.19
CA PHE A 104 -4.75 4.45 -6.41
C PHE A 104 -3.92 4.22 -5.16
N SER A 105 -4.58 3.98 -4.02
CA SER A 105 -3.91 3.52 -2.80
C SER A 105 -4.61 2.31 -2.21
N ALA A 106 -3.88 1.46 -1.51
CA ALA A 106 -4.42 0.35 -0.73
C ALA A 106 -3.43 -0.14 0.33
N ASP A 107 -3.96 -0.77 1.36
CA ASP A 107 -3.23 -1.67 2.24
C ASP A 107 -3.42 -3.10 1.75
N ILE A 108 -2.34 -3.76 1.37
CA ILE A 108 -2.40 -5.11 0.78
C ILE A 108 -1.84 -6.16 1.73
N GLY A 109 -2.43 -7.34 1.71
CA GLY A 109 -1.97 -8.46 2.54
C GLY A 109 -2.90 -9.66 2.51
N VAL A 110 -2.54 -10.68 3.30
CA VAL A 110 -3.34 -11.88 3.50
C VAL A 110 -4.20 -11.72 4.75
N GLU A 111 -5.44 -12.19 4.68
CA GLU A 111 -6.42 -12.09 5.75
C GLU A 111 -5.99 -12.93 6.96
N ASN A 112 -6.00 -12.30 8.13
CA ASN A 112 -5.46 -12.87 9.37
C ASN A 112 -6.18 -14.14 9.86
N HIS A 113 -7.48 -14.28 9.60
CA HIS A 113 -8.21 -15.47 10.06
C HIS A 113 -7.72 -16.73 9.36
N GLN A 114 -7.42 -16.66 8.07
CA GLN A 114 -6.82 -17.78 7.37
C GLN A 114 -5.50 -18.18 8.02
N ILE A 115 -4.65 -17.19 8.34
CA ILE A 115 -3.36 -17.41 9.01
C ILE A 115 -3.56 -18.06 10.37
N ALA A 116 -4.53 -17.59 11.16
CA ALA A 116 -4.81 -18.11 12.49
C ALA A 116 -5.36 -19.55 12.48
N SER A 117 -6.14 -19.91 11.43
CA SER A 117 -6.75 -21.25 11.33
C SER A 117 -5.79 -22.34 10.89
N ASP A 118 -4.70 -21.99 10.19
CA ASP A 118 -3.79 -22.96 9.56
C ASP A 118 -2.52 -23.28 10.40
N GLY A 119 -2.47 -22.87 11.66
CA GLY A 119 -1.45 -23.33 12.60
C GLY A 119 0.00 -22.98 12.24
N GLY A 120 0.22 -21.90 11.48
CA GLY A 120 1.56 -21.40 11.14
C GLY A 120 2.15 -21.93 9.82
N VAL A 121 1.37 -22.65 9.02
CA VAL A 121 1.78 -23.14 7.68
C VAL A 121 2.20 -22.01 6.74
N PHE A 122 1.76 -20.79 7.01
CA PHE A 122 2.03 -19.64 6.15
C PHE A 122 3.38 -18.93 6.36
N ALA A 123 4.22 -19.35 7.29
CA ALA A 123 5.46 -18.63 7.62
C ALA A 123 6.37 -18.36 6.41
N ASN A 124 6.35 -19.27 5.43
CA ASN A 124 7.20 -19.18 4.23
C ASN A 124 6.42 -18.87 2.94
N VAL A 125 5.10 -18.64 3.03
CA VAL A 125 4.29 -18.34 1.85
C VAL A 125 4.40 -16.87 1.52
N LYS A 126 4.59 -16.57 0.24
CA LYS A 126 4.63 -15.20 -0.31
C LYS A 126 3.39 -14.95 -1.17
N ALA A 127 2.59 -13.98 -0.76
CA ALA A 127 1.48 -13.49 -1.57
C ALA A 127 2.00 -12.57 -2.67
N LYS A 128 1.27 -12.55 -3.78
CA LYS A 128 1.58 -11.72 -4.95
C LYS A 128 0.45 -10.72 -5.18
N PHE A 129 0.84 -9.48 -5.43
CA PHE A 129 -0.10 -8.40 -5.73
C PHE A 129 0.39 -7.62 -6.94
N LYS A 130 -0.51 -7.33 -7.87
CA LYS A 130 -0.19 -6.62 -9.09
C LYS A 130 -1.29 -5.61 -9.42
N VAL A 131 -0.89 -4.39 -9.76
CA VAL A 131 -1.75 -3.36 -10.33
C VAL A 131 -1.31 -3.10 -11.75
N SER A 132 -2.25 -3.18 -12.68
CA SER A 132 -2.01 -2.85 -14.09
C SER A 132 -3.07 -1.84 -14.56
N THR A 133 -2.70 -1.00 -15.52
CA THR A 133 -3.58 0.02 -16.10
C THR A 133 -3.72 -0.14 -17.62
N SER A 134 -4.80 0.34 -18.15
CA SER A 134 -5.07 0.35 -19.60
C SER A 134 -5.84 1.60 -19.99
N THR A 135 -5.63 2.07 -21.21
CA THR A 135 -6.40 3.15 -21.84
C THR A 135 -7.54 2.63 -22.73
N ASP A 136 -7.54 1.33 -23.06
CA ASP A 136 -8.46 0.70 -24.01
C ASP A 136 -9.21 -0.53 -23.44
N GLY A 137 -8.92 -0.91 -22.19
CA GLY A 137 -9.50 -2.08 -21.53
C GLY A 137 -8.98 -3.44 -22.01
N SER A 138 -8.03 -3.44 -22.94
CA SER A 138 -7.50 -4.67 -23.56
C SER A 138 -6.00 -4.84 -23.31
N ASN A 139 -5.23 -3.77 -23.51
CA ASN A 139 -3.78 -3.75 -23.35
C ASN A 139 -3.42 -3.20 -21.97
N TYR A 140 -2.91 -4.05 -21.09
CA TYR A 140 -2.60 -3.68 -19.72
C TYR A 140 -1.10 -3.55 -19.49
N THR A 141 -0.68 -2.43 -18.92
CA THR A 141 0.71 -2.17 -18.49
C THR A 141 0.79 -2.26 -16.98
N GLN A 142 1.75 -3.02 -16.47
CA GLN A 142 2.00 -3.15 -15.04
C GLN A 142 2.52 -1.83 -14.47
N GLN A 143 1.88 -1.36 -13.39
CA GLN A 143 2.28 -0.18 -12.64
C GLN A 143 2.91 -0.54 -11.29
N TYR A 144 2.46 -1.65 -10.69
CA TYR A 144 2.97 -2.15 -9.42
C TYR A 144 3.01 -3.68 -9.43
N TYR A 145 4.03 -4.24 -8.83
CA TYR A 145 4.13 -5.68 -8.56
C TYR A 145 4.89 -5.96 -7.28
N ALA A 146 4.36 -6.85 -6.47
CA ALA A 146 5.04 -7.43 -5.32
C ALA A 146 4.81 -8.94 -5.31
N GLU A 147 5.87 -9.71 -5.05
CA GLU A 147 5.83 -11.17 -4.91
C GLU A 147 6.48 -11.66 -3.61
N ASP A 148 6.84 -10.72 -2.76
CA ASP A 148 7.61 -10.94 -1.53
C ASP A 148 6.79 -10.73 -0.25
N LEU A 149 5.49 -10.41 -0.36
CA LEU A 149 4.64 -10.19 0.81
C LEU A 149 4.52 -11.46 1.63
N SER A 150 5.02 -11.43 2.87
CA SER A 150 4.77 -12.52 3.79
C SER A 150 3.27 -12.71 4.00
N ALA A 151 2.75 -13.91 3.83
CA ALA A 151 1.36 -14.21 4.15
C ALA A 151 1.09 -14.05 5.66
N ASN A 152 2.13 -14.12 6.50
CA ASN A 152 2.02 -13.94 7.94
C ASN A 152 2.74 -12.64 8.37
N GLY A 153 2.02 -11.54 8.49
CA GLY A 153 2.56 -10.26 8.93
C GLY A 153 3.21 -9.43 7.82
N GLY A 154 2.70 -9.52 6.61
CA GLY A 154 3.22 -8.80 5.43
C GLY A 154 2.35 -7.66 4.95
N LEU A 155 1.56 -7.02 5.83
CA LEU A 155 0.80 -5.83 5.44
C LEU A 155 1.73 -4.79 4.82
N ARG A 156 1.34 -4.28 3.65
CA ARG A 156 2.06 -3.22 2.94
C ARG A 156 1.09 -2.18 2.41
N SER A 157 1.34 -0.92 2.76
CA SER A 157 0.63 0.23 2.16
C SER A 157 1.27 0.55 0.82
N ILE A 158 0.43 0.72 -0.21
CA ILE A 158 0.88 1.05 -1.56
C ILE A 158 0.17 2.30 -2.07
N ARG A 159 0.88 3.03 -2.92
CA ARG A 159 0.36 4.12 -3.74
C ARG A 159 0.84 3.94 -5.17
N VAL A 160 -0.08 4.02 -6.10
CA VAL A 160 0.18 3.78 -7.52
C VAL A 160 -0.38 4.95 -8.33
N LYS A 161 0.51 5.69 -8.97
CA LYS A 161 0.12 6.72 -9.93
C LYS A 161 -0.51 6.05 -11.14
N LEU A 162 -1.68 6.53 -11.54
CA LEU A 162 -2.35 6.10 -12.77
C LEU A 162 -1.85 7.01 -13.91
N PRO A 163 -1.25 6.45 -14.97
CA PRO A 163 -0.81 7.23 -16.13
C PRO A 163 -1.94 8.04 -16.75
N GLU A 164 -1.59 9.14 -17.41
CA GLU A 164 -2.55 9.97 -18.12
C GLU A 164 -3.32 9.15 -19.17
N GLY A 165 -4.62 9.40 -19.31
CA GLY A 165 -5.49 8.65 -20.22
C GLY A 165 -5.90 7.27 -19.71
N THR A 166 -5.52 6.87 -18.49
CA THR A 166 -5.98 5.60 -17.91
C THR A 166 -7.49 5.58 -17.76
N THR A 167 -8.11 4.55 -18.31
CA THR A 167 -9.56 4.29 -18.19
C THR A 167 -9.85 3.04 -17.37
N HIS A 168 -8.94 2.06 -17.36
CA HIS A 168 -9.12 0.78 -16.69
C HIS A 168 -7.98 0.49 -15.75
N MET A 169 -8.31 0.02 -14.55
CA MET A 169 -7.35 -0.52 -13.58
C MET A 169 -7.69 -1.98 -13.29
N LYS A 170 -6.67 -2.82 -13.31
CA LYS A 170 -6.78 -4.24 -12.99
C LYS A 170 -5.99 -4.55 -11.72
N LEU A 171 -6.69 -5.07 -10.72
CA LEU A 171 -6.14 -5.58 -9.47
C LEU A 171 -6.01 -7.09 -9.57
N GLU A 172 -4.80 -7.61 -9.48
CA GLU A 172 -4.52 -9.04 -9.62
C GLU A 172 -3.77 -9.57 -8.38
N CYS A 173 -4.19 -10.73 -7.93
CA CYS A 173 -3.42 -11.54 -7.00
C CYS A 173 -3.07 -12.86 -7.72
N PRO A 174 -1.90 -12.94 -8.37
CA PRO A 174 -1.45 -14.16 -9.02
C PRO A 174 -1.29 -15.30 -8.02
N ALA A 175 -1.46 -16.55 -8.45
CA ALA A 175 -1.33 -17.71 -7.60
C ALA A 175 0.02 -17.73 -6.88
N SER A 176 0.00 -17.92 -5.56
CA SER A 176 1.18 -18.19 -4.75
C SER A 176 1.64 -19.65 -4.93
N ALA A 177 2.77 -19.99 -4.32
CA ALA A 177 3.23 -21.36 -4.24
C ALA A 177 2.46 -22.18 -3.16
N TRP A 178 1.54 -21.56 -2.44
CA TRP A 178 0.79 -22.24 -1.38
C TRP A 178 -0.22 -23.24 -1.95
N ASN A 179 -0.15 -24.45 -1.48
CA ASN A 179 -1.08 -25.50 -1.81
C ASN A 179 -1.25 -26.38 -0.55
N ASN A 180 -2.43 -26.36 0.04
CA ASN A 180 -2.73 -27.18 1.21
C ASN A 180 -3.20 -28.62 0.87
N GLY A 181 -2.98 -29.08 -0.35
CA GLY A 181 -3.43 -30.39 -0.80
C GLY A 181 -4.92 -30.51 -1.12
N ASN A 182 -5.74 -29.57 -0.64
CA ASN A 182 -7.18 -29.52 -0.84
C ASN A 182 -7.61 -28.41 -1.82
N GLY A 183 -6.67 -27.85 -2.58
CA GLY A 183 -6.93 -26.73 -3.48
C GLY A 183 -7.17 -25.39 -2.78
N GLY A 184 -6.74 -25.25 -1.52
CA GLY A 184 -6.84 -24.01 -0.76
C GLY A 184 -6.13 -22.85 -1.46
N LYS A 185 -6.66 -21.67 -1.27
CA LYS A 185 -6.21 -20.43 -1.90
C LYS A 185 -5.97 -19.36 -0.85
N LEU A 186 -4.96 -18.52 -1.03
CA LEU A 186 -4.76 -17.41 -0.11
C LEU A 186 -5.95 -16.45 -0.14
N HIS A 187 -6.32 -16.01 1.04
CA HIS A 187 -7.32 -14.96 1.25
C HIS A 187 -6.66 -13.60 1.10
N THR A 188 -6.57 -13.10 -0.14
CA THR A 188 -5.92 -11.82 -0.43
C THR A 188 -6.87 -10.65 -0.25
N CYS A 189 -6.36 -9.54 0.29
CA CYS A 189 -7.15 -8.35 0.57
C CYS A 189 -6.46 -7.09 0.03
N TRP A 190 -7.27 -6.23 -0.58
CA TRP A 190 -6.99 -4.84 -0.93
C TRP A 190 -7.76 -3.96 0.05
N ALA A 191 -7.25 -3.80 1.27
CA ALA A 191 -7.91 -3.06 2.33
C ALA A 191 -7.76 -1.55 2.14
N ASN A 192 -8.75 -0.77 2.59
CA ASN A 192 -8.77 0.69 2.47
C ASN A 192 -8.43 1.19 1.04
N ALA A 193 -8.82 0.41 0.02
CA ALA A 193 -8.53 0.68 -1.37
C ALA A 193 -9.28 1.91 -1.86
N LYS A 194 -8.56 2.94 -2.32
CA LYS A 194 -9.11 4.24 -2.74
C LYS A 194 -8.55 4.72 -4.06
N LEU A 195 -9.37 5.48 -4.77
CA LEU A 195 -9.02 6.24 -5.97
C LEU A 195 -9.12 7.74 -5.68
N TYR A 196 -8.21 8.51 -6.28
CA TYR A 196 -8.14 9.97 -6.11
C TYR A 196 -8.05 10.66 -7.48
N GLU A 197 -8.79 11.76 -7.64
CA GLU A 197 -8.80 12.58 -8.86
C GLU A 197 -7.58 13.48 -8.97
N THR A 198 -6.90 13.72 -7.87
CA THR A 198 -5.66 14.46 -7.80
C THR A 198 -4.48 13.52 -7.65
N VAL A 199 -3.40 13.79 -8.35
CA VAL A 199 -2.07 13.30 -7.95
C VAL A 199 -1.57 14.21 -6.83
N GLU A 200 -0.67 13.66 -6.01
CA GLU A 200 0.17 14.42 -5.11
C GLU A 200 0.55 15.77 -5.73
N ILE A 201 0.23 16.85 -5.05
CA ILE A 201 0.85 18.13 -5.40
C ILE A 201 2.33 17.88 -5.20
N ALA A 202 3.07 17.81 -6.30
CA ALA A 202 4.51 17.70 -6.21
C ALA A 202 4.95 18.93 -5.41
N VAL A 203 5.59 18.72 -4.25
CA VAL A 203 6.34 19.79 -3.59
C VAL A 203 7.40 20.22 -4.59
N THR A 204 7.11 21.28 -5.36
CA THR A 204 7.93 21.73 -6.48
C THR A 204 9.14 22.51 -6.01
N GLY A 205 9.26 22.77 -4.69
CA GLY A 205 10.43 23.40 -4.11
C GLY A 205 10.38 23.36 -2.59
N ILE A 206 11.37 22.78 -1.97
CA ILE A 206 11.76 23.11 -0.60
C ILE A 206 12.88 24.13 -0.75
N THR A 207 12.59 25.38 -0.44
CA THR A 207 13.64 26.39 -0.33
C THR A 207 14.19 26.31 1.08
N LEU A 208 15.40 25.82 1.23
CA LEU A 208 16.12 25.94 2.49
C LEU A 208 16.58 27.39 2.62
N ASP A 209 16.44 27.98 3.79
CA ASP A 209 17.00 29.29 4.11
C ASP A 209 18.53 29.29 4.11
N GLN A 210 19.14 28.12 4.02
CA GLN A 210 20.57 27.90 3.86
C GLN A 210 20.87 26.68 2.98
N ASP A 211 21.83 26.81 2.08
CA ASP A 211 22.27 25.75 1.15
C ASP A 211 23.06 24.61 1.85
N ALA A 212 23.41 24.76 3.12
CA ALA A 212 24.09 23.73 3.89
C ALA A 212 23.83 23.87 5.40
N LEU A 213 23.51 22.76 6.05
CA LEU A 213 23.46 22.64 7.50
C LEU A 213 24.79 22.08 7.99
N ALA A 214 25.64 22.91 8.57
CA ALA A 214 26.84 22.43 9.25
C ALA A 214 26.50 22.08 10.68
N LEU A 215 26.39 20.80 11.00
CA LEU A 215 26.25 20.30 12.35
C LEU A 215 27.65 20.19 12.99
N LYS A 216 27.90 20.95 14.06
CA LYS A 216 29.07 20.79 14.90
C LYS A 216 28.74 19.87 16.06
N VAL A 217 29.45 18.78 16.19
CA VAL A 217 29.35 17.91 17.37
C VAL A 217 29.82 18.72 18.58
N GLY A 218 28.92 18.92 19.58
CA GLY A 218 29.22 19.65 20.82
C GLY A 218 28.88 21.15 20.82
N GLY A 219 28.14 21.65 19.83
CA GLY A 219 27.62 23.03 19.78
C GLY A 219 26.20 23.16 20.32
N THR A 220 25.81 24.38 20.73
CA THR A 220 24.41 24.70 21.07
C THR A 220 23.51 24.57 19.86
N GLU A 221 22.32 23.97 20.04
CA GLU A 221 21.30 23.83 18.99
C GLU A 221 20.92 25.21 18.41
N GLU A 222 21.09 25.37 17.10
CA GLU A 222 20.44 26.43 16.35
C GLU A 222 19.20 25.82 15.67
N GLN A 223 18.05 26.35 16.03
CA GLN A 223 16.77 25.95 15.41
C GLN A 223 16.66 26.64 14.06
N LYS A 224 16.52 25.87 12.97
CA LYS A 224 16.32 26.37 11.61
C LYS A 224 14.94 26.00 11.10
N THR A 225 14.26 26.97 10.53
CA THR A 225 12.87 26.83 10.02
C THR A 225 12.93 26.72 8.51
N ALA A 226 12.33 25.65 7.96
CA ALA A 226 12.07 25.56 6.52
C ALA A 226 10.66 26.10 6.23
N THR A 227 10.53 26.93 5.20
CA THR A 227 9.24 27.41 4.73
C THR A 227 8.85 26.66 3.48
N LEU A 228 7.70 26.01 3.49
CA LEU A 228 7.10 25.42 2.28
C LEU A 228 6.42 26.52 1.47
N GLN A 229 6.75 26.59 0.18
CA GLN A 229 6.04 27.39 -0.81
C GLN A 229 5.29 26.51 -1.78
#